data_f0771e1436f7e7cc8b120fbd5c17eae1
#
_entry.id   f0771e1436f7e7cc8b120fbd5c17eae1
#
_cell.length_a   1.000
_cell.length_b   1.000
_cell.length_c   1.000
_cell.angle_alpha   90.00
_cell.angle_beta   90.00
_cell.angle_gamma   90.00
#
_symmetry.space_group_name_H-M   'P 1'
#
loop_
_entity.id
_entity.type
_entity.pdbx_description
1 polymer ?
#
loop_
_entity_poly.entity_id
_entity_poly.type
_entity_poly.pdbx_seq_one_letter_code
_entity_poly.pdbx_strand_id
1 'polypeptide(L)'
;VDRYESLYSNKLAFTYKLEPKSKEYIKKTYSDFVLDIKNLGASLIGLGLSQKRVAIISPNRYEWCVSYLAVTTSNMVVVPLDKSLPSNEIESLIIRSEAEAVIFDKEYSDTFMKLRKEGTSNLNYYICMDNTPNSAFLRYLELLEDGKKKLENGDNRYNEVEIDNNKMSIMLFTSGTTAISKAVSLSQANICADIYALSQMTDIRKEDI
;
A
#
# COMPACT_ATOMS: atom_id res chain seq x y z
N VAL A 1 12.47 0.10 -7.52
CA VAL A 1 12.80 0.01 -6.07
C VAL A 1 14.30 -0.24 -5.93
N ASP A 2 14.89 -1.28 -6.51
CA ASP A 2 16.31 -1.66 -6.38
C ASP A 2 17.30 -0.56 -6.80
N ARG A 3 16.95 0.24 -7.83
CA ARG A 3 17.77 1.36 -8.26
C ARG A 3 17.93 2.43 -7.17
N TYR A 4 16.88 2.68 -6.38
CA TYR A 4 16.94 3.64 -5.27
C TYR A 4 17.79 3.10 -4.11
N GLU A 5 17.67 1.80 -3.84
CA GLU A 5 18.53 1.13 -2.86
C GLU A 5 20.01 1.26 -3.25
N SER A 6 20.38 0.96 -4.50
CA SER A 6 21.77 1.04 -4.97
C SER A 6 22.35 2.45 -4.93
N LEU A 7 21.53 3.50 -5.16
CA LEU A 7 21.99 4.89 -5.22
C LEU A 7 21.98 5.59 -3.86
N TYR A 8 21.08 5.21 -2.95
CA TYR A 8 20.76 5.97 -1.74
C TYR A 8 20.68 5.14 -0.46
N SER A 9 21.09 3.87 -0.45
CA SER A 9 20.89 2.90 0.63
C SER A 9 20.91 3.49 2.04
N ASN A 10 21.98 4.18 2.40
CA ASN A 10 22.22 4.73 3.74
C ASN A 10 21.63 6.15 3.94
N LYS A 11 21.03 6.76 2.90
CA LYS A 11 20.38 8.05 3.05
C LYS A 11 19.03 7.89 3.73
N LEU A 12 18.66 8.91 4.47
CA LEU A 12 17.38 8.98 5.16
C LEU A 12 16.26 9.14 4.12
N ALA A 13 15.28 8.23 4.17
CA ALA A 13 14.08 8.28 3.31
C ALA A 13 12.88 8.86 4.07
N PHE A 14 12.73 8.51 5.36
CA PHE A 14 11.62 8.96 6.18
C PHE A 14 12.09 9.33 7.58
N THR A 15 11.45 10.39 8.10
CA THR A 15 11.51 10.76 9.52
C THR A 15 10.08 11.02 9.99
N TYR A 16 9.60 10.28 10.97
CA TYR A 16 8.24 10.40 11.48
C TYR A 16 8.15 10.10 12.96
N LYS A 17 7.02 10.43 13.57
CA LYS A 17 6.70 10.11 14.97
C LYS A 17 5.63 9.03 15.00
N LEU A 18 5.74 8.06 15.92
CA LEU A 18 4.67 7.09 16.17
C LEU A 18 3.43 7.75 16.74
N GLU A 19 3.66 8.73 17.63
CA GLU A 19 2.59 9.52 18.23
C GLU A 19 2.89 11.01 18.07
N PRO A 20 1.88 11.86 17.80
CA PRO A 20 2.08 13.28 17.57
C PRO A 20 2.83 13.99 18.72
N LYS A 21 2.61 13.54 19.97
CA LYS A 21 3.22 14.11 21.17
C LYS A 21 4.59 13.51 21.52
N SER A 22 5.03 12.47 20.84
CA SER A 22 6.36 11.89 21.08
C SER A 22 7.46 12.92 20.79
N LYS A 23 8.51 12.91 21.63
CA LYS A 23 9.75 13.65 21.37
C LYS A 23 10.71 12.87 20.48
N GLU A 24 10.50 11.57 20.34
CA GLU A 24 11.35 10.68 19.57
C GLU A 24 10.88 10.58 18.13
N TYR A 25 11.85 10.60 17.21
CA TYR A 25 11.63 10.40 15.79
C TYR A 25 12.15 9.03 15.37
N ILE A 26 11.33 8.31 14.64
CA ILE A 26 11.76 7.13 13.90
C ILE A 26 12.38 7.58 12.59
N LYS A 27 13.54 7.01 12.27
CA LYS A 27 14.26 7.27 11.04
C LYS A 27 14.34 5.97 10.24
N LYS A 28 14.00 6.04 8.97
CA LYS A 28 14.10 4.95 8.00
C LYS A 28 14.99 5.38 6.86
N THR A 29 15.99 4.58 6.54
CA THR A 29 16.84 4.76 5.36
C THR A 29 16.11 4.26 4.11
N TYR A 30 16.65 4.55 2.92
CA TYR A 30 16.15 3.95 1.68
C TYR A 30 16.29 2.42 1.70
N SER A 31 17.35 1.88 2.29
CA SER A 31 17.52 0.43 2.44
C SER A 31 16.42 -0.19 3.32
N ASP A 32 16.11 0.43 4.47
CA ASP A 32 15.01 -0.02 5.34
C ASP A 32 13.67 -0.01 4.59
N PHE A 33 13.43 1.07 3.84
CA PHE A 33 12.18 1.23 3.09
C PHE A 33 12.02 0.18 2.00
N VAL A 34 13.08 -0.07 1.23
CA VAL A 34 13.08 -1.10 0.18
C VAL A 34 12.92 -2.49 0.77
N LEU A 35 13.57 -2.76 1.90
CA LEU A 35 13.44 -4.04 2.60
C LEU A 35 11.99 -4.27 3.09
N ASP A 36 11.37 -3.25 3.69
CA ASP A 36 9.98 -3.35 4.15
C ASP A 36 9.01 -3.56 2.96
N ILE A 37 9.25 -2.91 1.80
CA ILE A 37 8.47 -3.13 0.57
C ILE A 37 8.59 -4.58 0.08
N LYS A 38 9.82 -5.12 0.00
CA LYS A 38 10.06 -6.49 -0.44
C LYS A 38 9.44 -7.51 0.51
N ASN A 39 9.59 -7.30 1.80
CA ASN A 39 9.02 -8.19 2.82
C ASN A 39 7.49 -8.22 2.73
N LEU A 40 6.85 -7.05 2.70
CA LEU A 40 5.39 -7.01 2.56
C LEU A 40 4.93 -7.63 1.24
N GLY A 41 5.59 -7.30 0.12
CA GLY A 41 5.28 -7.85 -1.20
C GLY A 41 5.36 -9.38 -1.23
N ALA A 42 6.42 -9.95 -0.67
CA ALA A 42 6.60 -11.41 -0.58
C ALA A 42 5.49 -12.07 0.26
N SER A 43 5.08 -11.43 1.36
CA SER A 43 3.98 -11.93 2.18
C SER A 43 2.64 -11.86 1.44
N LEU A 44 2.33 -10.74 0.76
CA LEU A 44 1.09 -10.59 -0.01
C LEU A 44 1.03 -11.59 -1.18
N ILE A 45 2.15 -11.88 -1.86
CA ILE A 45 2.25 -12.96 -2.85
C ILE A 45 1.98 -14.31 -2.20
N GLY A 46 2.51 -14.54 -0.98
CA GLY A 46 2.26 -15.73 -0.20
C GLY A 46 0.79 -15.95 0.15
N LEU A 47 0.02 -14.89 0.31
CA LEU A 47 -1.44 -14.91 0.49
C LEU A 47 -2.22 -15.16 -0.82
N GLY A 48 -1.55 -15.26 -1.97
CA GLY A 48 -2.20 -15.49 -3.26
C GLY A 48 -2.79 -14.23 -3.90
N LEU A 49 -2.32 -13.04 -3.50
CA LEU A 49 -2.86 -11.76 -3.96
C LEU A 49 -2.28 -11.26 -5.30
N SER A 50 -1.36 -12.00 -5.95
CA SER A 50 -0.86 -11.63 -7.28
C SER A 50 -2.02 -11.41 -8.27
N GLN A 51 -1.97 -10.31 -9.02
CA GLN A 51 -3.01 -9.85 -9.97
C GLN A 51 -4.36 -9.50 -9.31
N LYS A 52 -4.44 -9.46 -7.97
CA LYS A 52 -5.63 -9.08 -7.21
C LYS A 52 -5.61 -7.59 -6.87
N ARG A 53 -6.76 -7.08 -6.45
CA ARG A 53 -6.93 -5.70 -6.00
C ARG A 53 -6.78 -5.63 -4.49
N VAL A 54 -5.94 -4.71 -4.04
CA VAL A 54 -5.65 -4.47 -2.61
C VAL A 54 -6.00 -3.03 -2.29
N ALA A 55 -7.00 -2.82 -1.46
CA ALA A 55 -7.38 -1.49 -1.00
C ALA A 55 -6.44 -1.01 0.11
N ILE A 56 -6.19 0.30 0.15
CA ILE A 56 -5.39 0.92 1.21
C ILE A 56 -6.12 2.16 1.72
N ILE A 57 -6.29 2.26 3.03
CA ILE A 57 -6.88 3.44 3.68
C ILE A 57 -6.21 3.72 5.02
N SER A 58 -5.63 4.90 5.17
CA SER A 58 -5.08 5.40 6.43
C SER A 58 -4.79 6.91 6.35
N PRO A 59 -4.59 7.59 7.46
CA PRO A 59 -3.84 8.85 7.48
C PRO A 59 -2.46 8.71 6.83
N ASN A 60 -1.81 9.85 6.56
CA ASN A 60 -0.45 9.82 6.01
C ASN A 60 0.51 9.20 7.03
N ARG A 61 1.10 8.05 6.67
CA ARG A 61 2.04 7.30 7.51
C ARG A 61 2.99 6.45 6.67
N TYR A 62 4.09 6.04 7.29
CA TYR A 62 5.14 5.26 6.63
C TYR A 62 4.59 3.95 6.02
N GLU A 63 3.75 3.24 6.76
CA GLU A 63 3.17 1.96 6.34
C GLU A 63 2.27 2.10 5.10
N TRP A 64 1.66 3.26 4.90
CA TRP A 64 0.90 3.55 3.68
C TRP A 64 1.81 3.55 2.44
N CYS A 65 2.97 4.23 2.54
CA CYS A 65 3.95 4.29 1.45
C CYS A 65 4.54 2.92 1.14
N VAL A 66 4.91 2.14 2.18
CA VAL A 66 5.37 0.76 2.03
C VAL A 66 4.31 -0.09 1.35
N SER A 67 3.05 -0.03 1.82
CA SER A 67 1.95 -0.83 1.28
C SER A 67 1.67 -0.51 -0.19
N TYR A 68 1.64 0.78 -0.54
CA TYR A 68 1.42 1.22 -1.93
C TYR A 68 2.46 0.63 -2.88
N LEU A 69 3.74 0.75 -2.52
CA LEU A 69 4.82 0.22 -3.35
C LEU A 69 4.88 -1.31 -3.32
N ALA A 70 4.67 -1.95 -2.17
CA ALA A 70 4.63 -3.41 -2.09
C ALA A 70 3.55 -4.00 -2.99
N VAL A 71 2.35 -3.43 -3.00
CA VAL A 71 1.25 -3.86 -3.88
C VAL A 71 1.61 -3.67 -5.35
N THR A 72 2.08 -2.48 -5.74
CA THR A 72 2.35 -2.16 -7.15
C THR A 72 3.57 -2.90 -7.69
N THR A 73 4.58 -3.20 -6.86
CA THR A 73 5.79 -3.95 -7.28
C THR A 73 5.62 -5.47 -7.20
N SER A 74 4.45 -5.95 -6.74
CA SER A 74 4.13 -7.38 -6.66
C SER A 74 3.05 -7.82 -7.65
N ASN A 75 2.90 -7.09 -8.77
CA ASN A 75 1.90 -7.36 -9.81
C ASN A 75 0.46 -7.43 -9.27
N MET A 76 0.13 -6.52 -8.35
CA MET A 76 -1.21 -6.34 -7.81
C MET A 76 -1.75 -4.97 -8.22
N VAL A 77 -3.04 -4.73 -8.06
CA VAL A 77 -3.67 -3.44 -8.31
C VAL A 77 -3.94 -2.76 -6.97
N VAL A 78 -3.33 -1.61 -6.74
CA VAL A 78 -3.60 -0.81 -5.56
C VAL A 78 -4.88 0.01 -5.73
N VAL A 79 -5.71 0.04 -4.69
CA VAL A 79 -6.94 0.84 -4.62
C VAL A 79 -6.83 1.78 -3.42
N PRO A 80 -6.17 2.95 -3.58
CA PRO A 80 -6.09 3.91 -2.50
C PRO A 80 -7.45 4.60 -2.30
N LEU A 81 -7.92 4.62 -1.05
CA LEU A 81 -9.17 5.27 -0.65
C LEU A 81 -8.86 6.54 0.13
N ASP A 82 -9.70 7.56 -0.07
CA ASP A 82 -9.57 8.80 0.67
C ASP A 82 -9.97 8.59 2.14
N LYS A 83 -9.07 8.97 3.03
CA LYS A 83 -9.23 8.88 4.48
C LYS A 83 -10.38 9.71 5.05
N SER A 84 -10.85 10.73 4.33
CA SER A 84 -11.93 11.62 4.76
C SER A 84 -13.32 11.10 4.43
N LEU A 85 -13.43 9.96 3.73
CA LEU A 85 -14.71 9.38 3.37
C LEU A 85 -15.46 8.82 4.58
N PRO A 86 -16.79 8.98 4.62
CA PRO A 86 -17.62 8.34 5.65
C PRO A 86 -17.66 6.82 5.43
N SER A 87 -17.91 6.06 6.50
CA SER A 87 -17.87 4.59 6.49
C SER A 87 -18.73 3.95 5.40
N ASN A 88 -19.94 4.47 5.16
CA ASN A 88 -20.83 3.96 4.12
C ASN A 88 -20.26 4.13 2.70
N GLU A 89 -19.52 5.20 2.44
CA GLU A 89 -18.84 5.38 1.16
C GLU A 89 -17.62 4.46 1.04
N ILE A 90 -16.83 4.30 2.11
CA ILE A 90 -15.73 3.34 2.16
C ILE A 90 -16.25 1.93 1.83
N GLU A 91 -17.32 1.48 2.49
CA GLU A 91 -17.97 0.19 2.22
C GLU A 91 -18.37 0.05 0.75
N SER A 92 -19.04 1.07 0.20
CA SER A 92 -19.45 1.10 -1.22
C SER A 92 -18.26 1.00 -2.17
N LEU A 93 -17.17 1.72 -1.91
CA LEU A 93 -15.97 1.70 -2.77
C LEU A 93 -15.23 0.37 -2.67
N ILE A 94 -15.16 -0.24 -1.49
CA ILE A 94 -14.58 -1.58 -1.30
C ILE A 94 -15.35 -2.61 -2.14
N ILE A 95 -16.68 -2.62 -2.05
CA ILE A 95 -17.51 -3.55 -2.85
C ILE A 95 -17.30 -3.31 -4.34
N ARG A 96 -17.36 -2.06 -4.79
CA ARG A 96 -17.22 -1.70 -6.21
C ARG A 96 -15.80 -1.90 -6.75
N SER A 97 -14.80 -1.81 -5.91
CA SER A 97 -13.42 -2.08 -6.31
C SER A 97 -13.17 -3.57 -6.53
N GLU A 98 -14.02 -4.45 -5.98
CA GLU A 98 -13.81 -5.90 -5.93
C GLU A 98 -12.45 -6.26 -5.30
N ALA A 99 -11.98 -5.45 -4.34
CA ALA A 99 -10.73 -5.73 -3.64
C ALA A 99 -10.83 -7.04 -2.84
N GLU A 100 -9.77 -7.83 -2.87
CA GLU A 100 -9.68 -9.09 -2.12
C GLU A 100 -8.92 -8.95 -0.80
N ALA A 101 -8.19 -7.83 -0.63
CA ALA A 101 -7.55 -7.47 0.63
C ALA A 101 -7.71 -5.98 0.90
N VAL A 102 -7.67 -5.62 2.17
CA VAL A 102 -7.59 -4.23 2.61
C VAL A 102 -6.48 -4.07 3.66
N ILE A 103 -5.65 -3.04 3.50
CA ILE A 103 -4.62 -2.61 4.45
C ILE A 103 -5.08 -1.27 5.03
N PHE A 104 -5.28 -1.19 6.35
CA PHE A 104 -5.95 -0.05 6.95
C PHE A 104 -5.40 0.35 8.32
N ASP A 105 -5.60 1.62 8.68
CA ASP A 105 -5.35 2.15 10.03
C ASP A 105 -6.45 1.69 11.01
N LYS A 106 -6.10 1.51 12.27
CA LYS A 106 -7.03 1.06 13.33
C LYS A 106 -8.30 1.90 13.45
N GLU A 107 -8.29 3.16 13.03
CA GLU A 107 -9.49 4.03 13.07
C GLU A 107 -10.64 3.49 12.21
N TYR A 108 -10.34 2.63 11.21
CA TYR A 108 -11.35 2.00 10.34
C TYR A 108 -11.78 0.60 10.81
N SER A 109 -11.34 0.16 12.00
CA SER A 109 -11.60 -1.19 12.51
C SER A 109 -13.08 -1.53 12.57
N ASP A 110 -13.93 -0.60 13.04
CA ASP A 110 -15.36 -0.83 13.16
C ASP A 110 -16.02 -0.98 11.78
N THR A 111 -15.62 -0.15 10.80
CA THR A 111 -16.09 -0.24 9.42
C THR A 111 -15.77 -1.62 8.82
N PHE A 112 -14.54 -2.10 8.98
CA PHE A 112 -14.12 -3.39 8.40
C PHE A 112 -14.61 -4.59 9.20
N MET A 113 -14.86 -4.47 10.50
CA MET A 113 -15.55 -5.51 11.27
C MET A 113 -17.01 -5.68 10.83
N LYS A 114 -17.70 -4.57 10.57
CA LYS A 114 -19.07 -4.58 10.04
C LYS A 114 -19.09 -5.26 8.65
N LEU A 115 -18.24 -4.79 7.73
CA LEU A 115 -18.16 -5.32 6.36
C LEU A 115 -17.84 -6.83 6.33
N ARG A 116 -16.92 -7.28 7.20
CA ARG A 116 -16.60 -8.69 7.38
C ARG A 116 -17.77 -9.51 7.87
N LYS A 117 -18.55 -8.99 8.83
CA LYS A 117 -19.71 -9.65 9.38
C LYS A 117 -20.84 -9.76 8.37
N GLU A 118 -21.03 -8.74 7.55
CA GLU A 118 -22.08 -8.71 6.52
C GLU A 118 -21.76 -9.61 5.33
N GLY A 119 -20.47 -9.88 5.05
CA GLY A 119 -20.04 -10.74 3.94
C GLY A 119 -20.41 -10.22 2.55
N THR A 120 -20.59 -8.90 2.42
CA THR A 120 -21.07 -8.25 1.19
C THR A 120 -19.94 -7.88 0.22
N SER A 121 -18.67 -8.06 0.62
CA SER A 121 -17.50 -7.73 -0.19
C SER A 121 -16.68 -8.97 -0.55
N ASN A 122 -15.76 -8.82 -1.49
CA ASN A 122 -14.81 -9.86 -1.90
C ASN A 122 -13.58 -9.95 -0.97
N LEU A 123 -13.54 -9.17 0.13
CA LEU A 123 -12.41 -9.14 1.02
C LEU A 123 -12.20 -10.48 1.73
N ASN A 124 -11.07 -11.11 1.45
CA ASN A 124 -10.59 -12.30 2.13
C ASN A 124 -9.61 -11.95 3.26
N TYR A 125 -8.87 -10.84 3.11
CA TYR A 125 -7.82 -10.42 4.04
C TYR A 125 -8.05 -8.99 4.53
N TYR A 126 -8.05 -8.85 5.86
CA TYR A 126 -8.17 -7.59 6.59
C TYR A 126 -6.88 -7.37 7.36
N ILE A 127 -6.05 -6.41 6.92
CA ILE A 127 -4.69 -6.18 7.42
C ILE A 127 -4.65 -4.85 8.15
N CYS A 128 -4.50 -4.88 9.48
CA CYS A 128 -4.39 -3.67 10.28
C CYS A 128 -2.93 -3.23 10.40
N MET A 129 -2.67 -1.95 10.08
CA MET A 129 -1.33 -1.34 10.19
C MET A 129 -0.87 -1.21 11.64
N ASP A 130 -1.80 -1.16 12.59
CA ASP A 130 -1.50 -1.00 13.99
C ASP A 130 -1.47 -2.33 14.73
N ASN A 131 -0.75 -2.33 15.85
CA ASN A 131 -0.76 -3.48 16.74
C ASN A 131 -2.08 -3.53 17.51
N THR A 132 -3.08 -4.20 16.94
CA THR A 132 -4.39 -4.37 17.56
C THR A 132 -4.53 -5.76 18.16
N PRO A 133 -5.16 -5.93 19.34
CA PRO A 133 -5.46 -7.24 19.90
C PRO A 133 -6.57 -7.99 19.17
N ASN A 134 -7.21 -7.37 18.17
CA ASN A 134 -8.31 -7.98 17.43
C ASN A 134 -7.80 -9.12 16.54
N SER A 135 -8.10 -10.36 16.93
CA SER A 135 -7.72 -11.57 16.18
C SER A 135 -8.44 -11.75 14.83
N ALA A 136 -9.43 -10.91 14.53
CA ALA A 136 -10.11 -10.93 13.23
C ALA A 136 -9.27 -10.30 12.12
N PHE A 137 -8.21 -9.58 12.45
CA PHE A 137 -7.34 -8.89 11.49
C PHE A 137 -5.94 -9.52 11.49
N LEU A 138 -5.34 -9.58 10.30
CA LEU A 138 -3.92 -9.84 10.17
C LEU A 138 -3.14 -8.61 10.64
N ARG A 139 -2.04 -8.83 11.35
CA ARG A 139 -1.19 -7.75 11.82
C ARG A 139 -0.10 -7.42 10.79
N TYR A 140 0.00 -6.15 10.45
CA TYR A 140 0.95 -5.66 9.45
C TYR A 140 2.40 -6.05 9.74
N LEU A 141 2.83 -5.91 10.99
CA LEU A 141 4.19 -6.29 11.41
C LEU A 141 4.46 -7.79 11.29
N GLU A 142 3.44 -8.63 11.50
CA GLU A 142 3.59 -10.08 11.32
C GLU A 142 3.74 -10.44 9.84
N LEU A 143 3.08 -9.70 8.94
CA LEU A 143 3.26 -9.88 7.49
C LEU A 143 4.65 -9.44 7.03
N LEU A 144 5.21 -8.36 7.59
CA LEU A 144 6.60 -7.98 7.30
C LEU A 144 7.57 -9.09 7.71
N GLU A 145 7.41 -9.63 8.90
CA GLU A 145 8.26 -10.71 9.41
C GLU A 145 8.08 -12.03 8.63
N ASP A 146 6.85 -12.37 8.26
CA ASP A 146 6.55 -13.53 7.42
C ASP A 146 7.22 -13.42 6.04
N GLY A 147 7.09 -12.26 5.39
CA GLY A 147 7.73 -12.02 4.10
C GLY A 147 9.24 -12.06 4.17
N LYS A 148 9.84 -11.49 5.23
CA LYS A 148 11.27 -11.59 5.49
C LYS A 148 11.72 -13.05 5.57
N LYS A 149 11.03 -13.87 6.37
CA LYS A 149 11.33 -15.31 6.49
C LYS A 149 11.19 -16.04 5.15
N LYS A 150 10.19 -15.71 4.34
CA LYS A 150 10.02 -16.30 3.01
C LYS A 150 11.22 -16.00 2.11
N LEU A 151 11.66 -14.74 2.04
CA LEU A 151 12.82 -14.34 1.25
C LEU A 151 14.11 -14.99 1.74
N GLU A 152 14.36 -15.02 3.07
CA GLU A 152 15.53 -15.68 3.68
C GLU A 152 15.55 -17.20 3.43
N ASN A 153 14.38 -17.82 3.32
CA ASN A 153 14.23 -19.26 3.01
C ASN A 153 14.26 -19.55 1.50
N GLY A 154 14.59 -18.56 0.65
CA GLY A 154 14.77 -18.75 -0.79
C GLY A 154 13.49 -18.67 -1.62
N ASP A 155 12.40 -18.12 -1.08
CA ASP A 155 11.19 -17.84 -1.87
C ASP A 155 11.46 -16.67 -2.82
N ASN A 156 11.70 -16.98 -4.10
CA ASN A 156 12.07 -16.00 -5.11
C ASN A 156 10.87 -15.37 -5.84
N ARG A 157 9.64 -15.76 -5.52
CA ARG A 157 8.44 -15.30 -6.23
C ARG A 157 8.33 -13.78 -6.34
N TYR A 158 8.74 -13.03 -5.31
CA TYR A 158 8.77 -11.58 -5.36
C TYR A 158 9.78 -11.05 -6.39
N ASN A 159 10.98 -11.63 -6.46
CA ASN A 159 12.05 -11.19 -7.36
C ASN A 159 11.77 -11.59 -8.82
N GLU A 160 10.95 -12.61 -9.03
CA GLU A 160 10.57 -13.16 -10.34
C GLU A 160 9.25 -12.57 -10.87
N VAL A 161 8.66 -11.60 -10.15
CA VAL A 161 7.43 -10.95 -10.58
C VAL A 161 7.65 -10.20 -11.90
N GLU A 162 6.92 -10.60 -12.93
CA GLU A 162 6.84 -9.86 -14.18
C GLU A 162 5.71 -8.84 -14.11
N ILE A 163 6.03 -7.58 -14.34
CA ILE A 163 5.08 -6.48 -14.33
C ILE A 163 4.87 -5.98 -15.75
N ASP A 164 3.64 -6.09 -16.24
CA ASP A 164 3.25 -5.45 -17.48
C ASP A 164 2.88 -3.99 -17.20
N ASN A 165 3.77 -3.07 -17.60
CA ASN A 165 3.63 -1.65 -17.34
C ASN A 165 2.40 -1.01 -18.01
N ASN A 166 1.75 -1.69 -18.96
CA ASN A 166 0.56 -1.21 -19.67
C ASN A 166 -0.75 -1.72 -19.04
N LYS A 167 -0.68 -2.72 -18.17
CA LYS A 167 -1.86 -3.18 -17.43
C LYS A 167 -2.21 -2.26 -16.29
N MET A 168 -3.47 -2.31 -15.86
CA MET A 168 -3.93 -1.60 -14.68
C MET A 168 -3.11 -2.00 -13.46
N SER A 169 -2.53 -1.02 -12.81
CA SER A 169 -1.77 -1.16 -11.55
C SER A 169 -2.39 -0.35 -10.41
N ILE A 170 -3.19 0.66 -10.77
CA ILE A 170 -3.83 1.55 -9.80
C ILE A 170 -5.28 1.74 -10.22
N MET A 171 -6.19 1.70 -9.24
CA MET A 171 -7.60 2.07 -9.40
C MET A 171 -7.90 3.23 -8.46
N LEU A 172 -8.18 4.41 -9.00
CA LEU A 172 -8.54 5.60 -8.25
C LEU A 172 -10.04 5.89 -8.37
N PHE A 173 -10.67 6.23 -7.26
CA PHE A 173 -12.03 6.75 -7.28
C PHE A 173 -11.99 8.28 -7.23
N THR A 174 -12.67 8.91 -8.19
CA THR A 174 -12.78 10.36 -8.27
C THR A 174 -14.21 10.79 -8.00
N SER A 175 -14.37 11.91 -7.28
CA SER A 175 -15.65 12.61 -7.17
C SER A 175 -16.00 13.19 -8.53
N GLY A 176 -16.81 12.47 -9.30
CA GLY A 176 -17.33 12.98 -10.57
C GLY A 176 -18.38 14.06 -10.37
N THR A 177 -18.75 14.75 -11.47
CA THR A 177 -19.90 15.68 -11.52
C THR A 177 -21.25 14.97 -11.28
N THR A 178 -21.27 13.65 -11.18
CA THR A 178 -22.42 12.79 -10.87
C THR A 178 -22.32 12.28 -9.43
N ALA A 179 -23.45 11.98 -8.81
CA ALA A 179 -23.52 11.53 -7.41
C ALA A 179 -22.75 10.22 -7.10
N ILE A 180 -22.22 9.54 -8.11
CA ILE A 180 -21.50 8.28 -7.97
C ILE A 180 -20.05 8.48 -8.41
N SER A 181 -19.10 8.21 -7.51
CA SER A 181 -17.65 8.25 -7.80
C SER A 181 -17.31 7.33 -8.98
N LYS A 182 -16.46 7.80 -9.89
CA LYS A 182 -15.99 7.01 -11.04
C LYS A 182 -14.66 6.35 -10.71
N ALA A 183 -14.50 5.09 -11.12
CA ALA A 183 -13.22 4.39 -11.05
C ALA A 183 -12.37 4.74 -12.28
N VAL A 184 -11.16 5.22 -12.04
CA VAL A 184 -10.15 5.51 -13.06
C VAL A 184 -9.07 4.45 -12.95
N SER A 185 -8.80 3.76 -14.05
CA SER A 185 -7.73 2.75 -14.14
C SER A 185 -6.46 3.39 -14.70
N LEU A 186 -5.36 3.26 -13.97
CA LEU A 186 -4.05 3.75 -14.37
C LEU A 186 -3.05 2.60 -14.43
N SER A 187 -2.20 2.61 -15.45
CA SER A 187 -1.06 1.71 -15.56
C SER A 187 0.19 2.32 -14.91
N GLN A 188 1.22 1.51 -14.68
CA GLN A 188 2.52 2.04 -14.24
C GLN A 188 3.11 2.99 -15.29
N ALA A 189 2.91 2.72 -16.59
CA ALA A 189 3.34 3.62 -17.66
C ALA A 189 2.70 5.00 -17.54
N ASN A 190 1.41 5.10 -17.18
CA ASN A 190 0.76 6.40 -16.96
C ASN A 190 1.41 7.16 -15.80
N ILE A 191 1.65 6.51 -14.67
CA ILE A 191 2.28 7.14 -13.50
C ILE A 191 3.72 7.57 -13.81
N CYS A 192 4.49 6.72 -14.49
CA CYS A 192 5.86 7.06 -14.88
C CYS A 192 5.90 8.27 -15.84
N ALA A 193 4.95 8.36 -16.79
CA ALA A 193 4.86 9.50 -17.69
C ALA A 193 4.53 10.81 -16.94
N ASP A 194 3.63 10.73 -15.96
CA ASP A 194 3.26 11.89 -15.12
C ASP A 194 4.44 12.34 -14.24
N ILE A 195 5.13 11.40 -13.57
CA ILE A 195 6.35 11.69 -12.79
C ILE A 195 7.42 12.30 -13.69
N TYR A 196 7.61 11.78 -14.91
CA TYR A 196 8.57 12.34 -15.84
C TYR A 196 8.21 13.80 -16.23
N ALA A 197 6.96 14.04 -16.54
CA ALA A 197 6.48 15.40 -16.86
C ALA A 197 6.69 16.35 -15.68
N LEU A 198 6.35 15.95 -14.46
CA LEU A 198 6.59 16.74 -13.25
C LEU A 198 8.08 17.04 -13.03
N SER A 199 8.95 16.05 -13.28
CA SER A 199 10.40 16.25 -13.13
C SER A 199 11.00 17.26 -14.12
N GLN A 200 10.32 17.51 -15.23
CA GLN A 200 10.73 18.57 -16.18
C GLN A 200 10.25 19.97 -15.75
N MET A 201 9.24 20.04 -14.89
CA MET A 201 8.65 21.30 -14.42
C MET A 201 9.19 21.75 -13.07
N THR A 202 9.77 20.84 -12.32
CA THR A 202 10.27 21.08 -10.95
C THR A 202 11.77 20.82 -10.89
N ASP A 203 12.52 21.81 -10.38
CA ASP A 203 13.97 21.64 -10.12
C ASP A 203 14.16 20.98 -8.76
N ILE A 204 13.86 19.67 -8.71
CA ILE A 204 14.14 18.86 -7.50
C ILE A 204 15.60 18.47 -7.51
N ARG A 205 16.33 18.91 -6.52
CA ARG A 205 17.77 18.68 -6.37
C ARG A 205 18.05 17.61 -5.34
N LYS A 206 19.25 17.05 -5.44
CA LYS A 206 19.75 16.01 -4.52
C LYS A 206 19.87 16.50 -3.07
N GLU A 207 19.95 17.81 -2.89
CA GLU A 207 20.09 18.52 -1.62
C GLU A 207 18.72 18.88 -0.99
N ASP A 208 17.64 18.81 -1.77
CA ASP A 208 16.29 19.09 -1.27
C ASP A 208 15.84 17.92 -0.39
N ILE A 209 15.71 18.21 0.92
CA ILE A 209 15.26 17.25 1.95
C ILE A 209 14.08 17.83 2.71
#